data_1e7a95a24728e53ad73584d3691bb7a2
#
_entry.id   1e7a95a24728e53ad73584d3691bb7a2
#
_cell.length_a   1.000
_cell.length_b   1.000
_cell.length_c   1.000
_cell.angle_alpha   90.00
_cell.angle_beta   90.00
_cell.angle_gamma   90.00
#
_symmetry.space_group_name_H-M   'P 1'
#
loop_
_entity.id
_entity.type
_entity.pdbx_description
1 polymer ?
#
loop_
_entity_poly.entity_id
_entity_poly.type
_entity_poly.pdbx_seq_one_letter_code
_entity_poly.pdbx_strand_id
1 'polypeptide(L)'
;MANFKTRAVSKEEFELIIDTIRTGFTLPNGKRVRPNEKVLMCILLESQLGLRQGDICSRLRLKDIVLENGKYRLNYFEEQKTKKSRHFLVPNEVYIFLQDYAIRHNLKPTQRLFDISVRTVQNHLKLTCEYLGIQGVSTHSFRKFFAQTIYENNNYDIMLIKELLQHSNVAITQRYLGVSSQRAEQALKNHIVIPT
;
A
#
# COMPACT_ATOMS: atom_id res chain seq x y z
N MET A 1 -4.01 -22.51 13.39
CA MET A 1 -4.16 -21.73 12.14
C MET A 1 -2.76 -21.50 11.60
N ALA A 2 -2.48 -21.93 10.38
CA ALA A 2 -1.16 -21.72 9.75
C ALA A 2 -0.91 -20.21 9.62
N ASN A 3 0.23 -19.76 10.13
CA ASN A 3 0.65 -18.36 10.09
C ASN A 3 1.15 -18.07 8.67
N PHE A 4 0.22 -17.87 7.72
CA PHE A 4 0.57 -17.54 6.35
C PHE A 4 1.33 -16.23 6.31
N LYS A 5 2.59 -16.29 5.89
CA LYS A 5 3.41 -15.10 5.69
C LYS A 5 2.75 -14.22 4.63
N THR A 6 2.32 -13.02 5.02
CA THR A 6 1.73 -12.03 4.10
C THR A 6 2.68 -11.76 2.93
N ARG A 7 2.18 -11.90 1.70
CA ARG A 7 2.90 -11.59 0.45
C ARG A 7 2.46 -10.27 -0.16
N ALA A 8 3.17 -9.75 -1.13
CA ALA A 8 2.66 -8.70 -2.01
C ALA A 8 1.52 -9.27 -2.90
N VAL A 9 0.62 -8.43 -3.35
CA VAL A 9 -0.33 -8.76 -4.42
C VAL A 9 0.38 -8.65 -5.76
N SER A 10 -0.06 -9.42 -6.77
CA SER A 10 0.32 -9.17 -8.16
C SER A 10 -0.45 -7.96 -8.72
N LYS A 11 -0.07 -7.46 -9.90
CA LYS A 11 -0.78 -6.37 -10.55
C LYS A 11 -2.22 -6.77 -10.89
N GLU A 12 -2.41 -7.97 -11.40
CA GLU A 12 -3.71 -8.54 -11.76
C GLU A 12 -4.59 -8.72 -10.52
N GLU A 13 -4.03 -9.26 -9.43
CA GLU A 13 -4.74 -9.38 -8.15
C GLU A 13 -5.13 -8.02 -7.58
N PHE A 14 -4.22 -7.03 -7.69
CA PHE A 14 -4.50 -5.67 -7.26
C PHE A 14 -5.71 -5.09 -8.01
N GLU A 15 -5.70 -5.13 -9.33
CA GLU A 15 -6.78 -4.62 -10.18
C GLU A 15 -8.11 -5.31 -9.86
N LEU A 16 -8.09 -6.65 -9.73
CA LEU A 16 -9.27 -7.45 -9.43
C LEU A 16 -9.85 -7.14 -8.03
N ILE A 17 -9.01 -7.00 -7.02
CA ILE A 17 -9.42 -6.62 -5.66
C ILE A 17 -10.05 -5.22 -5.65
N ILE A 18 -9.41 -4.25 -6.31
CA ILE A 18 -9.89 -2.86 -6.39
C ILE A 18 -11.26 -2.80 -7.06
N ASP A 19 -11.43 -3.50 -8.19
CA ASP A 19 -12.68 -3.52 -8.92
C ASP A 19 -13.81 -4.20 -8.14
N THR A 20 -13.50 -5.32 -7.50
CA THR A 20 -14.46 -6.05 -6.64
C THR A 20 -14.92 -5.21 -5.45
N ILE A 21 -14.03 -4.45 -4.80
CA ILE A 21 -14.42 -3.54 -3.71
C ILE A 21 -15.26 -2.37 -4.24
N ARG A 22 -14.97 -1.88 -5.43
CA ARG A 22 -15.67 -0.77 -6.09
C ARG A 22 -17.10 -1.14 -6.47
N THR A 23 -17.31 -2.35 -6.99
CA THR A 23 -18.61 -2.80 -7.50
C THR A 23 -19.45 -3.50 -6.43
N GLY A 24 -18.81 -4.06 -5.40
CA GLY A 24 -19.45 -4.97 -4.45
C GLY A 24 -19.67 -6.35 -5.07
N PHE A 25 -20.06 -7.32 -4.26
CA PHE A 25 -20.20 -8.72 -4.68
C PHE A 25 -21.19 -9.49 -3.80
N THR A 26 -21.56 -10.68 -4.22
CA THR A 26 -22.43 -11.57 -3.44
C THR A 26 -21.68 -12.85 -3.12
N LEU A 27 -21.58 -13.17 -1.83
CA LEU A 27 -20.94 -14.40 -1.33
C LEU A 27 -21.76 -15.65 -1.73
N PRO A 28 -21.15 -16.85 -1.76
CA PRO A 28 -21.86 -18.11 -2.08
C PRO A 28 -23.08 -18.39 -1.18
N ASN A 29 -23.09 -17.86 0.04
CA ASN A 29 -24.20 -18.00 0.98
C ASN A 29 -25.35 -16.96 0.74
N GLY A 30 -25.30 -16.22 -0.37
CA GLY A 30 -26.30 -15.19 -0.74
C GLY A 30 -26.11 -13.84 -0.03
N LYS A 31 -25.13 -13.70 0.87
CA LYS A 31 -24.87 -12.42 1.56
C LYS A 31 -24.23 -11.42 0.60
N ARG A 32 -24.90 -10.28 0.39
CA ARG A 32 -24.38 -9.17 -0.41
C ARG A 32 -23.37 -8.34 0.39
N VAL A 33 -22.17 -8.14 -0.16
CA VAL A 33 -21.17 -7.18 0.31
C VAL A 33 -21.27 -5.94 -0.57
N ARG A 34 -21.64 -4.81 0.03
CA ARG A 34 -21.84 -3.54 -0.70
C ARG A 34 -20.49 -2.92 -1.06
N PRO A 35 -20.43 -2.09 -2.13
CA PRO A 35 -19.30 -1.22 -2.41
C PRO A 35 -18.89 -0.43 -1.17
N ASN A 36 -17.60 -0.24 -0.97
CA ASN A 36 -17.10 0.53 0.15
C ASN A 36 -15.94 1.45 -0.29
N GLU A 37 -16.31 2.70 -0.65
CA GLU A 37 -15.35 3.68 -1.13
C GLU A 37 -14.26 4.00 -0.12
N LYS A 38 -14.56 4.05 1.20
CA LYS A 38 -13.54 4.29 2.22
C LYS A 38 -12.50 3.18 2.27
N VAL A 39 -12.92 1.92 2.16
CA VAL A 39 -12.00 0.78 2.08
C VAL A 39 -11.15 0.86 0.82
N LEU A 40 -11.78 1.14 -0.33
CA LEU A 40 -11.10 1.31 -1.61
C LEU A 40 -10.01 2.38 -1.52
N MET A 41 -10.34 3.57 -1.02
CA MET A 41 -9.42 4.69 -0.85
C MET A 41 -8.24 4.34 0.06
N CYS A 42 -8.50 3.66 1.18
CA CYS A 42 -7.46 3.24 2.11
C CYS A 42 -6.45 2.27 1.46
N ILE A 43 -6.94 1.31 0.67
CA ILE A 43 -6.09 0.34 -0.04
C ILE A 43 -5.30 1.02 -1.16
N LEU A 44 -5.95 1.89 -1.96
CA LEU A 44 -5.28 2.67 -2.99
C LEU A 44 -4.14 3.52 -2.43
N LEU A 45 -4.36 4.24 -1.33
CA LEU A 45 -3.32 5.07 -0.72
C LEU A 45 -2.16 4.27 -0.15
N GLU A 46 -2.42 3.10 0.44
CA GLU A 46 -1.35 2.21 0.89
C GLU A 46 -0.48 1.74 -0.27
N SER A 47 -1.09 1.47 -1.43
CA SER A 47 -0.39 1.05 -2.65
C SER A 47 0.30 2.20 -3.40
N GLN A 48 -0.13 3.45 -3.25
CA GLN A 48 0.42 4.61 -3.96
C GLN A 48 1.45 5.41 -3.15
N LEU A 49 1.28 5.47 -1.83
CA LEU A 49 2.13 6.27 -0.95
C LEU A 49 2.94 5.43 0.03
N GLY A 50 2.71 4.13 0.07
CA GLY A 50 3.37 3.24 1.03
C GLY A 50 3.14 3.64 2.49
N LEU A 51 2.08 4.36 2.82
CA LEU A 51 1.69 4.67 4.19
C LEU A 51 1.15 3.43 4.91
N ARG A 52 1.24 3.40 6.23
CA ARG A 52 0.61 2.31 7.00
C ARG A 52 -0.90 2.49 7.07
N GLN A 53 -1.62 1.39 6.98
CA GLN A 53 -3.09 1.39 7.06
C GLN A 53 -3.62 2.13 8.30
N GLY A 54 -2.96 1.97 9.46
CA GLY A 54 -3.33 2.69 10.68
C GLY A 54 -3.26 4.21 10.56
N ASP A 55 -2.22 4.71 9.89
CA ASP A 55 -2.02 6.15 9.69
C ASP A 55 -3.04 6.71 8.68
N ILE A 56 -3.34 5.97 7.61
CA ILE A 56 -4.36 6.36 6.61
C ILE A 56 -5.73 6.45 7.28
N CYS A 57 -6.17 5.41 7.98
CA CYS A 57 -7.50 5.33 8.56
C CYS A 57 -7.74 6.34 9.68
N SER A 58 -6.73 6.59 10.54
CA SER A 58 -6.95 7.30 11.80
C SER A 58 -6.42 8.72 11.83
N ARG A 59 -5.56 9.12 10.89
CA ARG A 59 -4.80 10.38 11.02
C ARG A 59 -4.79 11.25 9.79
N LEU A 60 -4.72 10.67 8.60
CA LEU A 60 -4.53 11.42 7.35
C LEU A 60 -5.63 12.45 7.12
N ARG A 61 -5.23 13.70 6.85
CA ARG A 61 -6.10 14.84 6.55
C ARG A 61 -5.59 15.53 5.29
N LEU A 62 -6.46 16.22 4.58
CA LEU A 62 -6.05 16.95 3.39
C LEU A 62 -5.02 18.05 3.70
N LYS A 63 -5.15 18.71 4.86
CA LYS A 63 -4.18 19.72 5.33
C LYS A 63 -2.75 19.20 5.55
N ASP A 64 -2.59 17.88 5.70
CA ASP A 64 -1.27 17.26 5.90
C ASP A 64 -0.48 17.19 4.57
N ILE A 65 -1.15 17.51 3.45
CA ILE A 65 -0.52 17.62 2.12
C ILE A 65 -0.48 19.09 1.72
N VAL A 66 0.71 19.64 1.56
CA VAL A 66 0.94 21.04 1.24
C VAL A 66 1.61 21.20 -0.12
N LEU A 67 1.38 22.36 -0.76
CA LEU A 67 2.06 22.72 -1.98
C LEU A 67 3.37 23.44 -1.65
N GLU A 68 4.49 22.81 -1.96
CA GLU A 68 5.84 23.35 -1.76
C GLU A 68 6.60 23.34 -3.09
N ASN A 69 7.08 24.50 -3.53
CA ASN A 69 7.84 24.66 -4.79
C ASN A 69 7.13 24.00 -5.99
N GLY A 70 5.82 24.22 -6.12
CA GLY A 70 5.00 23.64 -7.20
C GLY A 70 4.75 22.15 -7.13
N LYS A 71 5.07 21.49 -6.02
CA LYS A 71 4.87 20.05 -5.81
C LYS A 71 4.11 19.78 -4.52
N TYR A 72 3.16 18.86 -4.54
CA TYR A 72 2.48 18.42 -3.32
C TYR A 72 3.39 17.53 -2.50
N ARG A 73 3.44 17.76 -1.19
CA ARG A 73 4.22 16.99 -0.23
C ARG A 73 3.42 16.67 1.02
N LEU A 74 3.62 15.47 1.55
CA LEU A 74 3.16 15.15 2.90
C LEU A 74 4.03 15.93 3.89
N ASN A 75 3.40 16.80 4.70
CA ASN A 75 4.10 17.78 5.53
C ASN A 75 4.33 17.24 6.94
N TYR A 76 5.51 16.68 7.16
CA TYR A 76 5.97 16.18 8.48
C TYR A 76 4.93 15.34 9.23
N PHE A 77 4.25 14.50 8.51
CA PHE A 77 3.23 13.61 9.04
C PHE A 77 3.88 12.56 9.97
N GLU A 78 3.58 12.63 11.27
CA GLU A 78 4.12 11.69 12.26
C GLU A 78 3.37 10.35 12.22
N GLU A 79 4.08 9.27 11.93
CA GLU A 79 3.51 7.92 11.94
C GLU A 79 3.19 7.46 13.36
N GLN A 80 2.02 6.85 13.55
CA GLN A 80 1.55 6.39 14.86
C GLN A 80 2.48 5.36 15.51
N LYS A 81 2.96 4.38 14.72
CA LYS A 81 3.73 3.25 15.24
C LYS A 81 5.19 3.59 15.50
N THR A 82 5.83 4.35 14.61
CA THR A 82 7.29 4.58 14.66
C THR A 82 7.66 5.93 15.22
N LYS A 83 6.70 6.83 15.37
CA LYS A 83 6.91 8.23 15.74
C LYS A 83 7.85 9.00 14.80
N LYS A 84 8.12 8.42 13.63
CA LYS A 84 8.92 9.08 12.61
C LYS A 84 8.08 10.03 11.80
N SER A 85 8.62 11.20 11.53
CA SER A 85 8.01 12.19 10.66
C SER A 85 8.19 11.82 9.20
N ARG A 86 7.12 11.92 8.40
CA ARG A 86 7.12 11.69 6.95
C ARG A 86 7.04 13.02 6.22
N HIS A 87 7.99 13.23 5.33
CA HIS A 87 8.00 14.37 4.42
C HIS A 87 8.46 13.88 3.05
N PHE A 88 7.53 13.66 2.13
CA PHE A 88 7.84 13.14 0.78
C PHE A 88 6.82 13.63 -0.24
N LEU A 89 7.22 13.54 -1.51
CA LEU A 89 6.39 13.91 -2.64
C LEU A 89 5.08 13.10 -2.68
N VAL A 90 3.97 13.78 -2.86
CA VAL A 90 2.66 13.20 -3.20
C VAL A 90 2.43 13.51 -4.68
N PRO A 91 2.26 12.50 -5.55
CA PRO A 91 1.94 12.74 -6.96
C PRO A 91 0.69 13.62 -7.11
N ASN A 92 0.67 14.50 -8.12
CA ASN A 92 -0.43 15.42 -8.34
C ASN A 92 -1.78 14.70 -8.49
N GLU A 93 -1.77 13.57 -9.20
CA GLU A 93 -2.94 12.74 -9.44
C GLU A 93 -3.52 12.19 -8.13
N VAL A 94 -2.65 11.79 -7.19
CA VAL A 94 -3.06 11.32 -5.86
C VAL A 94 -3.67 12.46 -5.04
N TYR A 95 -3.06 13.66 -5.09
CA TYR A 95 -3.62 14.82 -4.39
C TYR A 95 -5.00 15.20 -4.94
N ILE A 96 -5.13 15.32 -6.26
CA ILE A 96 -6.40 15.66 -6.92
C ILE A 96 -7.48 14.62 -6.57
N PHE A 97 -7.13 13.35 -6.58
CA PHE A 97 -8.03 12.26 -6.20
C PHE A 97 -8.52 12.38 -4.74
N LEU A 98 -7.62 12.75 -3.80
CA LEU A 98 -7.99 12.99 -2.41
C LEU A 98 -8.83 14.26 -2.23
N GLN A 99 -8.51 15.31 -2.98
CA GLN A 99 -9.26 16.57 -2.96
C GLN A 99 -10.69 16.36 -3.46
N ASP A 100 -10.85 15.65 -4.59
CA ASP A 100 -12.17 15.30 -5.13
C ASP A 100 -12.99 14.48 -4.11
N TYR A 101 -12.38 13.48 -3.48
CA TYR A 101 -13.02 12.72 -2.40
C TYR A 101 -13.48 13.65 -1.27
N ALA A 102 -12.60 14.55 -0.80
CA ALA A 102 -12.95 15.47 0.28
C ALA A 102 -14.10 16.41 -0.08
N ILE A 103 -14.12 16.92 -1.32
CA ILE A 103 -15.20 17.77 -1.83
C ILE A 103 -16.54 17.00 -1.88
N ARG A 104 -16.55 15.81 -2.48
CA ARG A 104 -17.78 14.98 -2.58
C ARG A 104 -18.37 14.61 -1.23
N HIS A 105 -17.53 14.50 -0.21
CA HIS A 105 -17.95 14.14 1.15
C HIS A 105 -18.07 15.36 2.10
N ASN A 106 -17.98 16.58 1.60
CA ASN A 106 -18.04 17.83 2.38
C ASN A 106 -17.04 17.85 3.56
N LEU A 107 -15.84 17.31 3.37
CA LEU A 107 -14.83 17.25 4.42
C LEU A 107 -14.03 18.55 4.46
N LYS A 108 -13.89 19.13 5.65
CA LYS A 108 -12.96 20.23 5.88
C LYS A 108 -11.51 19.72 5.81
N PRO A 109 -10.55 20.53 5.33
CA PRO A 109 -9.14 20.09 5.24
C PRO A 109 -8.54 19.59 6.56
N THR A 110 -9.08 20.03 7.69
CA THR A 110 -8.67 19.62 9.05
C THR A 110 -9.32 18.34 9.55
N GLN A 111 -10.34 17.82 8.88
CA GLN A 111 -11.00 16.58 9.23
C GLN A 111 -10.21 15.37 8.70
N ARG A 112 -10.36 14.22 9.34
CA ARG A 112 -9.82 12.96 8.81
C ARG A 112 -10.45 12.65 7.47
N LEU A 113 -9.63 12.28 6.49
CA LEU A 113 -10.15 11.88 5.17
C LEU A 113 -11.02 10.63 5.29
N PHE A 114 -10.60 9.66 6.10
CA PHE A 114 -11.34 8.42 6.27
C PHE A 114 -11.69 8.20 7.74
N ASP A 115 -12.98 8.25 8.06
CA ASP A 115 -13.47 7.84 9.38
C ASP A 115 -13.86 6.36 9.30
N ILE A 116 -12.85 5.50 9.40
CA ILE A 116 -12.98 4.05 9.30
C ILE A 116 -11.92 3.37 10.18
N SER A 117 -12.28 2.25 10.79
CA SER A 117 -11.32 1.47 11.57
C SER A 117 -10.46 0.57 10.67
N VAL A 118 -9.20 0.35 11.07
CA VAL A 118 -8.33 -0.64 10.41
C VAL A 118 -9.00 -2.03 10.36
N ARG A 119 -9.73 -2.38 11.41
CA ARG A 119 -10.45 -3.66 11.48
C ARG A 119 -11.53 -3.77 10.41
N THR A 120 -12.24 -2.69 10.14
CA THR A 120 -13.25 -2.65 9.07
C THR A 120 -12.60 -2.89 7.70
N VAL A 121 -11.46 -2.23 7.42
CA VAL A 121 -10.72 -2.43 6.18
C VAL A 121 -10.24 -3.87 6.05
N GLN A 122 -9.66 -4.42 7.11
CA GLN A 122 -9.20 -5.82 7.15
C GLN A 122 -10.33 -6.82 6.91
N ASN A 123 -11.48 -6.62 7.55
CA ASN A 123 -12.62 -7.52 7.39
C ASN A 123 -13.19 -7.46 5.97
N HIS A 124 -13.33 -6.26 5.40
CA HIS A 124 -13.82 -6.11 4.02
C HIS A 124 -12.86 -6.75 3.01
N LEU A 125 -11.56 -6.48 3.14
CA LEU A 125 -10.53 -7.08 2.31
C LEU A 125 -10.52 -8.61 2.43
N LYS A 126 -10.65 -9.14 3.64
CA LYS A 126 -10.74 -10.59 3.87
C LYS A 126 -11.89 -11.21 3.08
N LEU A 127 -13.10 -10.64 3.18
CA LEU A 127 -14.27 -11.10 2.43
C LEU A 127 -14.06 -11.01 0.92
N THR A 128 -13.42 -9.94 0.45
CA THR A 128 -13.08 -9.75 -0.97
C THR A 128 -12.11 -10.83 -1.45
N CYS A 129 -11.04 -11.10 -0.70
CA CYS A 129 -10.06 -12.13 -1.04
C CYS A 129 -10.67 -13.56 -0.99
N GLU A 130 -11.54 -13.83 -0.01
CA GLU A 130 -12.28 -15.10 0.08
C GLU A 130 -13.18 -15.30 -1.15
N TYR A 131 -13.90 -14.25 -1.59
CA TYR A 131 -14.73 -14.27 -2.79
C TYR A 131 -13.94 -14.54 -4.07
N LEU A 132 -12.74 -13.94 -4.18
CA LEU A 132 -11.85 -14.08 -5.34
C LEU A 132 -10.96 -15.34 -5.29
N GLY A 133 -10.97 -16.11 -4.20
CA GLY A 133 -10.07 -17.25 -4.02
C GLY A 133 -8.60 -16.88 -3.81
N ILE A 134 -8.31 -15.62 -3.45
CA ILE A 134 -6.95 -15.09 -3.28
C ILE A 134 -6.48 -15.34 -1.85
N GLN A 135 -5.29 -15.96 -1.70
CA GLN A 135 -4.72 -16.33 -0.40
C GLN A 135 -3.44 -15.54 -0.07
N GLY A 136 -3.12 -15.47 1.23
CA GLY A 136 -1.89 -14.83 1.72
C GLY A 136 -1.89 -13.30 1.61
N VAL A 137 -3.05 -12.66 1.42
CA VAL A 137 -3.22 -11.22 1.29
C VAL A 137 -3.78 -10.62 2.57
N SER A 138 -3.20 -9.50 2.98
CA SER A 138 -3.67 -8.64 4.08
C SER A 138 -3.51 -7.17 3.67
N THR A 139 -3.90 -6.22 4.51
CA THR A 139 -3.66 -4.78 4.23
C THR A 139 -2.18 -4.51 3.96
N HIS A 140 -1.25 -5.11 4.69
CA HIS A 140 0.19 -4.96 4.43
C HIS A 140 0.66 -5.46 3.05
N SER A 141 -0.12 -6.25 2.35
CA SER A 141 0.20 -6.71 0.98
C SER A 141 0.27 -5.56 -0.01
N PHE A 142 -0.52 -4.51 0.17
CA PHE A 142 -0.54 -3.34 -0.70
C PHE A 142 0.68 -2.43 -0.48
N ARG A 143 1.14 -2.30 0.76
CA ARG A 143 2.40 -1.62 1.04
C ARG A 143 3.61 -2.42 0.53
N LYS A 144 3.54 -3.75 0.52
CA LYS A 144 4.56 -4.59 -0.13
C LYS A 144 4.52 -4.44 -1.64
N PHE A 145 3.33 -4.36 -2.24
CA PHE A 145 3.15 -4.08 -3.66
C PHE A 145 3.78 -2.75 -4.05
N PHE A 146 3.50 -1.66 -3.30
CA PHE A 146 4.19 -0.37 -3.49
C PHE A 146 5.71 -0.51 -3.47
N ALA A 147 6.26 -1.17 -2.45
CA ALA A 147 7.70 -1.34 -2.32
C ALA A 147 8.30 -2.14 -3.47
N GLN A 148 7.65 -3.22 -3.88
CA GLN A 148 8.11 -4.10 -4.95
C GLN A 148 8.05 -3.39 -6.31
N THR A 149 6.96 -2.70 -6.61
CA THR A 149 6.80 -1.95 -7.87
C THR A 149 7.87 -0.85 -8.00
N ILE A 150 8.11 -0.07 -6.94
CA ILE A 150 9.17 0.95 -6.98
C ILE A 150 10.55 0.30 -7.10
N TYR A 151 10.81 -0.78 -6.38
CA TYR A 151 12.08 -1.51 -6.43
C TYR A 151 12.40 -2.02 -7.84
N GLU A 152 11.41 -2.62 -8.52
CA GLU A 152 11.55 -3.14 -9.87
C GLU A 152 11.73 -2.02 -10.91
N ASN A 153 10.99 -0.90 -10.76
CA ASN A 153 11.04 0.23 -11.68
C ASN A 153 12.25 1.16 -11.48
N ASN A 154 13.02 0.99 -10.40
CA ASN A 154 14.20 1.82 -10.10
C ASN A 154 15.48 0.98 -9.97
N ASN A 155 15.76 0.15 -10.95
CA ASN A 155 16.98 -0.65 -11.05
C ASN A 155 17.29 -1.48 -9.80
N TYR A 156 16.25 -1.91 -9.09
CA TYR A 156 16.36 -2.72 -7.88
C TYR A 156 17.11 -2.02 -6.73
N ASP A 157 16.97 -0.69 -6.63
CA ASP A 157 17.57 0.10 -5.56
C ASP A 157 16.89 -0.15 -4.22
N ILE A 158 17.53 -0.97 -3.40
CA ILE A 158 17.04 -1.31 -2.06
C ILE A 158 17.17 -0.15 -1.07
N MET A 159 18.13 0.76 -1.30
CA MET A 159 18.34 1.92 -0.42
C MET A 159 17.20 2.92 -0.58
N LEU A 160 16.73 3.13 -1.82
CA LEU A 160 15.54 3.93 -2.10
C LEU A 160 14.31 3.38 -1.35
N ILE A 161 14.09 2.06 -1.37
CA ILE A 161 12.96 1.46 -0.66
C ILE A 161 13.10 1.58 0.86
N LYS A 162 14.30 1.38 1.38
CA LYS A 162 14.58 1.58 2.82
C LYS A 162 14.22 3.00 3.25
N GLU A 163 14.58 4.00 2.46
CA GLU A 163 14.30 5.41 2.71
C GLU A 163 12.79 5.69 2.63
N LEU A 164 12.14 5.34 1.53
CA LEU A 164 10.71 5.55 1.31
C LEU A 164 9.83 4.88 2.39
N LEU A 165 10.19 3.70 2.84
CA LEU A 165 9.47 2.99 3.91
C LEU A 165 9.96 3.37 5.32
N GLN A 166 11.04 4.15 5.43
CA GLN A 166 11.73 4.53 6.69
C GLN A 166 12.13 3.31 7.54
N HIS A 167 12.59 2.24 6.89
CA HIS A 167 13.10 1.08 7.61
C HIS A 167 14.41 1.41 8.32
N SER A 168 14.59 0.89 9.54
CA SER A 168 15.77 1.17 10.36
C SER A 168 17.06 0.56 9.77
N ASN A 169 16.96 -0.55 9.04
CA ASN A 169 18.10 -1.18 8.37
C ASN A 169 17.68 -1.87 7.06
N VAL A 170 18.67 -2.18 6.23
CA VAL A 170 18.49 -2.83 4.92
C VAL A 170 17.94 -4.24 5.06
N ALA A 171 18.32 -5.01 6.09
CA ALA A 171 17.84 -6.37 6.30
C ALA A 171 16.30 -6.44 6.49
N ILE A 172 15.69 -5.41 7.09
CA ILE A 172 14.24 -5.30 7.17
C ILE A 172 13.66 -5.14 5.77
N THR A 173 14.25 -4.31 4.94
CA THR A 173 13.80 -4.07 3.56
C THR A 173 13.96 -5.32 2.70
N GLN A 174 15.09 -6.02 2.78
CA GLN A 174 15.30 -7.30 2.08
C GLN A 174 14.23 -8.34 2.43
N ARG A 175 13.98 -8.53 3.73
CA ARG A 175 12.94 -9.42 4.21
C ARG A 175 11.55 -8.99 3.76
N TYR A 176 11.31 -7.68 3.70
CA TYR A 176 10.05 -7.10 3.28
C TYR A 176 9.77 -7.32 1.78
N LEU A 177 10.76 -7.11 0.94
CA LEU A 177 10.71 -7.34 -0.50
C LEU A 177 10.69 -8.83 -0.87
N GLY A 178 11.05 -9.72 0.07
CA GLY A 178 11.17 -11.15 -0.23
C GLY A 178 12.37 -11.46 -1.14
N VAL A 179 13.37 -10.57 -1.21
CA VAL A 179 14.61 -10.80 -1.95
C VAL A 179 15.34 -11.98 -1.30
N SER A 180 15.15 -13.16 -1.88
CA SER A 180 15.67 -14.42 -1.36
C SER A 180 17.04 -14.79 -1.99
N SER A 181 17.68 -15.82 -1.47
CA SER A 181 18.89 -16.46 -2.00
C SER A 181 18.82 -16.81 -3.50
N GLN A 182 17.64 -17.01 -4.05
CA GLN A 182 17.44 -17.32 -5.48
C GLN A 182 18.04 -16.28 -6.43
N ARG A 183 18.05 -14.99 -6.05
CA ARG A 183 18.70 -13.93 -6.85
C ARG A 183 20.22 -14.04 -6.81
N ALA A 184 20.79 -14.39 -5.65
CA ALA A 184 22.22 -14.64 -5.52
C ALA A 184 22.63 -15.86 -6.35
N GLU A 185 21.81 -16.92 -6.33
CA GLU A 185 22.02 -18.11 -7.16
C GLU A 185 21.93 -17.81 -8.65
N GLN A 186 20.95 -16.99 -9.07
CA GLN A 186 20.81 -16.57 -10.47
C GLN A 186 21.96 -15.67 -10.92
N ALA A 187 22.41 -14.75 -10.06
CA ALA A 187 23.57 -13.90 -10.34
C ALA A 187 24.85 -14.74 -10.50
N LEU A 188 25.04 -15.73 -9.63
CA LEU A 188 26.17 -16.65 -9.74
C LEU A 188 26.11 -17.49 -11.02
N LYS A 189 24.95 -18.02 -11.37
CA LYS A 189 24.76 -18.78 -12.63
C LYS A 189 25.10 -17.93 -13.87
N ASN A 190 24.76 -16.65 -13.83
CA ASN A 190 25.01 -15.73 -14.95
C ASN A 190 26.46 -15.19 -14.98
N HIS A 191 27.23 -15.38 -13.89
CA HIS A 191 28.58 -14.81 -13.76
C HIS A 191 29.69 -15.80 -14.17
N ILE A 192 29.44 -17.10 -14.07
CA ILE A 192 30.49 -18.10 -14.33
C ILE A 192 30.58 -18.37 -15.83
N VAL A 193 31.60 -17.82 -16.46
CA VAL A 193 32.11 -18.27 -17.76
C VAL A 193 33.42 -19.05 -17.50
N ILE A 194 33.34 -20.38 -17.58
CA ILE A 194 34.56 -21.21 -17.61
C ILE A 194 35.06 -21.21 -19.05
N PRO A 195 36.25 -20.65 -19.35
CA PRO A 195 36.81 -20.74 -20.68
C PRO A 195 37.05 -22.22 -21.00
N THR A 196 36.48 -22.73 -22.08
CA THR A 196 36.78 -24.04 -22.66
C THR A 196 38.09 -23.99 -23.45
#